data_871a0081def84fdb2f8c928013799f2d
#
_entry.id   871a0081def84fdb2f8c928013799f2d
#
_cell.length_a   1.000
_cell.length_b   1.000
_cell.length_c   1.000
_cell.angle_alpha   90.00
_cell.angle_beta   90.00
_cell.angle_gamma   90.00
#
_symmetry.space_group_name_H-M   'P 1'
#
loop_
_entity.id
_entity.type
_entity.pdbx_description
1 polymer ?
#
loop_
_entity_poly.entity_id
_entity_poly.type
_entity_poly.pdbx_seq_one_letter_code
_entity_poly.pdbx_strand_id
1 'polypeptide(L)'
;MNKVIINYLLKNFLKTLWLFILVFFCFGIILNLFEEIEFFKNMNVSIFTPLLLTSFFIPSMIVKFLPFIIFLSSMWFMLRIRNNNDLLTLKVFGYSNIKIFFILASVSFILGWLILIVVNPVTSSLSKYYEKTKSGYSRDIDHLVTFNKNGLWIKENLKSKKRIIYADRPQGF
;
A
#
# COMPACT_ATOMS: atom_id res chain seq x y z
N MET A 1 4.38 33.88 -13.26
CA MET A 1 5.01 32.58 -13.01
C MET A 1 5.09 31.84 -14.34
N ASN A 2 6.26 31.38 -14.77
CA ASN A 2 6.44 30.83 -16.11
C ASN A 2 5.84 29.42 -16.19
N LYS A 3 4.68 29.28 -16.85
CA LYS A 3 3.91 28.02 -16.98
C LYS A 3 4.78 26.86 -17.51
N VAL A 4 5.76 27.19 -18.37
CA VAL A 4 6.67 26.21 -18.97
C VAL A 4 7.55 25.54 -17.91
N ILE A 5 8.13 26.31 -16.98
CA ILE A 5 9.01 25.80 -15.93
C ILE A 5 8.21 24.93 -14.94
N ILE A 6 7.03 25.37 -14.56
CA ILE A 6 6.17 24.59 -13.65
C ILE A 6 5.81 23.27 -14.31
N ASN A 7 5.39 23.29 -15.56
CA ASN A 7 5.02 22.07 -16.29
C ASN A 7 6.22 21.13 -16.44
N TYR A 8 7.42 21.66 -16.66
CA TYR A 8 8.66 20.89 -16.67
C TYR A 8 8.91 20.18 -15.33
N LEU A 9 8.84 20.93 -14.21
CA LEU A 9 9.02 20.37 -12.87
C LEU A 9 7.98 19.30 -12.55
N LEU A 10 6.71 19.57 -12.84
CA LEU A 10 5.60 18.64 -12.63
C LEU A 10 5.79 17.34 -13.41
N LYS A 11 6.03 17.45 -14.73
CA LYS A 11 6.18 16.29 -15.60
C LYS A 11 7.35 15.40 -15.17
N ASN A 12 8.49 16.01 -14.85
CA ASN A 12 9.66 15.25 -14.42
C ASN A 12 9.49 14.65 -13.02
N PHE A 13 8.85 15.35 -12.10
CA PHE A 13 8.52 14.82 -10.78
C PHE A 13 7.56 13.65 -10.87
N LEU A 14 6.46 13.78 -11.62
CA LEU A 14 5.49 12.70 -11.84
C LEU A 14 6.15 11.48 -12.49
N LYS A 15 7.04 11.68 -13.45
CA LYS A 15 7.81 10.59 -14.07
C LYS A 15 8.67 9.85 -13.04
N THR A 16 9.34 10.59 -12.17
CA THR A 16 10.17 10.01 -11.09
C THR A 16 9.29 9.26 -10.09
N LEU A 17 8.17 9.85 -9.68
CA LEU A 17 7.21 9.22 -8.76
C LEU A 17 6.66 7.92 -9.34
N TRP A 18 6.26 7.92 -10.62
CA TRP A 18 5.78 6.72 -11.31
C TRP A 18 6.84 5.61 -11.34
N LEU A 19 8.10 5.95 -11.56
CA LEU A 19 9.20 4.99 -11.53
C LEU A 19 9.34 4.37 -10.13
N PHE A 20 9.27 5.16 -9.05
CA PHE A 20 9.32 4.64 -7.69
C PHE A 20 8.11 3.75 -7.37
N ILE A 21 6.90 4.15 -7.80
CA ILE A 21 5.70 3.30 -7.66
C ILE A 21 5.92 1.95 -8.34
N LEU A 22 6.48 1.93 -9.54
CA LEU A 22 6.75 0.71 -10.29
C LEU A 22 7.78 -0.18 -9.58
N VAL A 23 8.87 0.40 -9.07
CA VAL A 23 9.89 -0.33 -8.29
C VAL A 23 9.27 -0.97 -7.05
N PHE A 24 8.48 -0.20 -6.28
CA PHE A 24 7.81 -0.73 -5.08
C PHE A 24 6.74 -1.77 -5.43
N PHE A 25 6.07 -1.62 -6.57
CA PHE A 25 5.11 -2.59 -7.09
C PHE A 25 5.79 -3.94 -7.39
N CYS A 26 6.89 -3.93 -8.15
CA CYS A 26 7.66 -5.14 -8.44
C CYS A 26 8.19 -5.80 -7.16
N PHE A 27 8.74 -5.00 -6.25
CA PHE A 27 9.24 -5.49 -4.97
C PHE A 27 8.13 -6.10 -4.10
N GLY A 28 6.99 -5.42 -4.05
CA GLY A 28 5.80 -5.90 -3.34
C GLY A 28 5.28 -7.23 -3.89
N ILE A 29 5.23 -7.39 -5.23
CA ILE A 29 4.83 -8.66 -5.86
C ILE A 29 5.76 -9.78 -5.40
N ILE A 30 7.08 -9.57 -5.48
CA ILE A 30 8.05 -10.60 -5.11
C ILE A 30 7.85 -11.03 -3.65
N LEU A 31 7.82 -10.09 -2.71
CA LEU A 31 7.67 -10.40 -1.29
C LEU A 31 6.35 -11.10 -0.97
N ASN A 32 5.24 -10.56 -1.46
CA ASN A 32 3.93 -11.12 -1.17
C ASN A 32 3.71 -12.47 -1.85
N LEU A 33 4.25 -12.67 -3.03
CA LEU A 33 4.15 -13.94 -3.74
C LEU A 33 4.86 -15.06 -2.98
N PHE A 34 6.01 -14.80 -2.37
CA PHE A 34 6.69 -15.77 -1.51
C PHE A 34 5.84 -16.14 -0.30
N GLU A 35 5.24 -15.14 0.37
CA GLU A 35 4.35 -15.34 1.51
C GLU A 35 3.12 -16.20 1.13
N GLU A 36 2.49 -15.88 -0.02
CA GLU A 36 1.32 -16.62 -0.48
C GLU A 36 1.66 -18.07 -0.91
N ILE A 37 2.80 -18.28 -1.57
CA ILE A 37 3.25 -19.63 -1.93
C ILE A 37 3.50 -20.46 -0.67
N GLU A 38 4.13 -19.89 0.35
CA GLU A 38 4.38 -20.57 1.61
C GLU A 38 3.07 -20.92 2.34
N PHE A 39 2.10 -20.02 2.34
CA PHE A 39 0.77 -20.25 2.92
C PHE A 39 0.04 -21.41 2.23
N PHE A 40 0.10 -21.50 0.90
CA PHE A 40 -0.60 -22.53 0.13
C PHE A 40 0.20 -23.83 -0.08
N LYS A 41 1.45 -23.91 0.41
CA LYS A 41 2.37 -25.03 0.17
C LYS A 41 1.81 -26.40 0.54
N ASN A 42 0.98 -26.46 1.61
CA ASN A 42 0.40 -27.71 2.13
C ASN A 42 -1.04 -27.92 1.67
N MET A 43 -1.55 -27.08 0.77
CA MET A 43 -2.91 -27.16 0.25
C MET A 43 -2.88 -27.61 -1.21
N ASN A 44 -3.82 -28.47 -1.61
CA ASN A 44 -3.96 -28.88 -3.02
C ASN A 44 -4.63 -27.76 -3.84
N VAL A 45 -3.92 -26.66 -4.02
CA VAL A 45 -4.41 -25.47 -4.73
C VAL A 45 -3.53 -25.20 -5.95
N SER A 46 -4.12 -24.73 -7.04
CA SER A 46 -3.38 -24.35 -8.24
C SER A 46 -2.44 -23.17 -7.94
N ILE A 47 -1.24 -23.16 -8.54
CA ILE A 47 -0.25 -22.07 -8.46
C ILE A 47 -0.85 -20.72 -8.90
N PHE A 48 -1.92 -20.74 -9.67
CA PHE A 48 -2.62 -19.53 -10.12
C PHE A 48 -3.31 -18.77 -8.96
N THR A 49 -3.75 -19.48 -7.92
CA THR A 49 -4.44 -18.87 -6.77
C THR A 49 -3.56 -17.92 -5.95
N PRO A 50 -2.32 -18.29 -5.53
CA PRO A 50 -1.40 -17.35 -4.89
C PRO A 50 -1.11 -16.12 -5.74
N LEU A 51 -0.92 -16.29 -7.04
CA LEU A 51 -0.62 -15.19 -7.97
C LEU A 51 -1.80 -14.20 -8.10
N LEU A 52 -3.01 -14.72 -8.17
CA LEU A 52 -4.22 -13.90 -8.22
C LEU A 52 -4.43 -13.14 -6.90
N LEU A 53 -4.24 -13.81 -5.76
CA LEU A 53 -4.34 -13.19 -4.43
C LEU A 53 -3.29 -12.07 -4.26
N THR A 54 -2.05 -12.31 -4.64
CA THR A 54 -0.99 -11.31 -4.65
C THR A 54 -1.42 -10.09 -5.47
N SER A 55 -1.98 -10.29 -6.66
CA SER A 55 -2.44 -9.18 -7.53
C SER A 55 -3.50 -8.31 -6.89
N PHE A 56 -4.38 -8.86 -6.05
CA PHE A 56 -5.38 -8.08 -5.31
C PHE A 56 -4.83 -7.38 -4.08
N PHE A 57 -3.79 -7.91 -3.47
CA PHE A 57 -3.19 -7.34 -2.26
C PHE A 57 -2.27 -6.15 -2.55
N ILE A 58 -1.47 -6.22 -3.62
CA ILE A 58 -0.44 -5.24 -3.95
C ILE A 58 -0.95 -3.79 -4.03
N PRO A 59 -2.08 -3.47 -4.70
CA PRO A 59 -2.58 -2.09 -4.74
C PRO A 59 -2.81 -1.49 -3.35
N SER A 60 -3.33 -2.28 -2.41
CA SER A 60 -3.53 -1.85 -1.02
C SER A 60 -2.20 -1.60 -0.30
N MET A 61 -1.21 -2.45 -0.53
CA MET A 61 0.14 -2.28 -0.01
C MET A 61 0.79 -0.99 -0.52
N ILE A 62 0.70 -0.72 -1.82
CA ILE A 62 1.25 0.51 -2.44
C ILE A 62 0.63 1.77 -1.81
N VAL A 63 -0.69 1.79 -1.60
CA VAL A 63 -1.36 2.94 -0.95
C VAL A 63 -0.83 3.17 0.46
N LYS A 64 -0.57 2.12 1.23
CA LYS A 64 0.01 2.23 2.58
C LYS A 64 1.45 2.79 2.56
N PHE A 65 2.26 2.40 1.57
CA PHE A 65 3.63 2.87 1.40
C PHE A 65 3.74 4.21 0.64
N LEU A 66 2.65 4.75 0.17
CA LEU A 66 2.63 5.95 -0.67
C LEU A 66 3.33 7.17 -0.06
N PRO A 67 3.17 7.52 1.25
CA PRO A 67 3.91 8.62 1.85
C PRO A 67 5.43 8.43 1.75
N PHE A 68 5.90 7.21 1.94
CA PHE A 68 7.31 6.86 1.83
C PHE A 68 7.80 6.93 0.38
N ILE A 69 6.99 6.45 -0.58
CA ILE A 69 7.29 6.53 -2.02
C ILE A 69 7.39 8.00 -2.47
N ILE A 70 6.47 8.86 -2.03
CA ILE A 70 6.51 10.30 -2.33
C ILE A 70 7.77 10.94 -1.74
N PHE A 71 8.12 10.61 -0.51
CA PHE A 71 9.33 11.12 0.13
C PHE A 71 10.60 10.74 -0.66
N LEU A 72 10.79 9.46 -0.98
CA LEU A 72 11.93 8.98 -1.74
C LEU A 72 11.99 9.59 -3.15
N SER A 73 10.86 9.66 -3.85
CA SER A 73 10.78 10.24 -5.19
C SER A 73 11.11 11.72 -5.18
N SER A 74 10.67 12.47 -4.15
CA SER A 74 10.97 13.89 -3.99
C SER A 74 12.46 14.11 -3.73
N MET A 75 13.05 13.31 -2.86
CA MET A 75 14.48 13.36 -2.56
C MET A 75 15.33 13.05 -3.81
N TRP A 76 14.99 11.96 -4.51
CA TRP A 76 15.67 11.58 -5.75
C TRP A 76 15.54 12.66 -6.84
N PHE A 77 14.35 13.22 -6.99
CA PHE A 77 14.10 14.30 -7.94
C PHE A 77 14.95 15.54 -7.65
N MET A 78 15.06 15.95 -6.39
CA MET A 78 15.91 17.09 -5.99
C MET A 78 17.39 16.81 -6.26
N LEU A 79 17.87 15.60 -5.99
CA LEU A 79 19.24 15.21 -6.31
C LEU A 79 19.49 15.23 -7.82
N ARG A 80 18.55 14.74 -8.62
CA ARG A 80 18.64 14.72 -10.07
C ARG A 80 18.73 16.13 -10.65
N ILE A 81 17.87 17.06 -10.23
CA ILE A 81 17.90 18.47 -10.67
C ILE A 81 19.24 19.10 -10.32
N ARG A 82 19.78 18.79 -9.13
CA ARG A 82 21.10 19.30 -8.71
C ARG A 82 22.21 18.76 -9.60
N ASN A 83 22.24 17.46 -9.85
CA ASN A 83 23.32 16.81 -10.60
C ASN A 83 23.32 17.19 -12.08
N ASN A 84 22.16 17.45 -12.67
CA ASN A 84 22.04 17.87 -14.08
C ASN A 84 22.25 19.37 -14.29
N ASN A 85 22.64 20.16 -13.25
CA ASN A 85 22.75 21.62 -13.29
C ASN A 85 21.42 22.36 -13.62
N ASP A 86 20.28 21.65 -13.70
CA ASP A 86 18.96 22.25 -13.92
C ASP A 86 18.61 23.24 -12.81
N LEU A 87 19.13 23.00 -11.59
CA LEU A 87 18.92 23.85 -10.43
C LEU A 87 19.56 25.25 -10.63
N LEU A 88 20.72 25.33 -11.28
CA LEU A 88 21.36 26.60 -11.64
C LEU A 88 20.50 27.34 -12.66
N THR A 89 20.04 26.66 -13.68
CA THR A 89 19.14 27.23 -14.70
C THR A 89 17.86 27.78 -14.07
N LEU A 90 17.24 27.01 -13.18
CA LEU A 90 16.03 27.45 -12.46
C LEU A 90 16.30 28.69 -11.60
N LYS A 91 17.47 28.79 -10.95
CA LYS A 91 17.85 29.96 -10.16
C LYS A 91 18.02 31.20 -11.03
N VAL A 92 18.62 31.08 -12.22
CA VAL A 92 18.73 32.20 -13.20
C VAL A 92 17.33 32.70 -13.58
N PHE A 93 16.34 31.83 -13.69
CA PHE A 93 14.93 32.20 -13.92
C PHE A 93 14.18 32.70 -12.67
N GLY A 94 14.89 32.93 -11.53
CA GLY A 94 14.30 33.45 -10.30
C GLY A 94 13.57 32.43 -9.42
N TYR A 95 13.79 31.12 -9.64
CA TYR A 95 13.26 30.06 -8.79
C TYR A 95 14.25 29.72 -7.68
N SER A 96 13.94 30.11 -6.45
CA SER A 96 14.68 29.67 -5.26
C SER A 96 14.38 28.21 -4.90
N ASN A 97 15.27 27.56 -4.15
CA ASN A 97 15.09 26.20 -3.67
C ASN A 97 13.77 26.04 -2.90
N ILE A 98 13.39 27.07 -2.13
CA ILE A 98 12.13 27.10 -1.35
C ILE A 98 10.93 27.11 -2.29
N LYS A 99 10.94 27.89 -3.37
CA LYS A 99 9.84 27.89 -4.35
C LYS A 99 9.67 26.53 -5.02
N ILE A 100 10.79 25.87 -5.40
CA ILE A 100 10.78 24.53 -5.98
C ILE A 100 10.19 23.55 -4.97
N PHE A 101 10.61 23.60 -3.71
CA PHE A 101 10.07 22.76 -2.64
C PHE A 101 8.55 22.93 -2.47
N PHE A 102 8.04 24.16 -2.42
CA PHE A 102 6.61 24.41 -2.29
C PHE A 102 5.80 23.89 -3.49
N ILE A 103 6.36 23.98 -4.71
CA ILE A 103 5.71 23.40 -5.90
C ILE A 103 5.58 21.88 -5.74
N LEU A 104 6.66 21.20 -5.35
CA LEU A 104 6.64 19.74 -5.13
C LEU A 104 5.70 19.34 -4.00
N ALA A 105 5.74 20.06 -2.89
CA ALA A 105 4.86 19.83 -1.74
C ALA A 105 3.39 19.98 -2.12
N SER A 106 3.03 21.04 -2.86
CA SER A 106 1.65 21.24 -3.33
C SER A 106 1.18 20.12 -4.24
N VAL A 107 2.03 19.67 -5.16
CA VAL A 107 1.71 18.55 -6.06
C VAL A 107 1.55 17.25 -5.29
N SER A 108 2.46 16.97 -4.37
CA SER A 108 2.40 15.78 -3.52
C SER A 108 1.13 15.75 -2.67
N PHE A 109 0.72 16.92 -2.14
CA PHE A 109 -0.51 17.07 -1.37
C PHE A 109 -1.75 16.79 -2.22
N ILE A 110 -1.83 17.39 -3.42
CA ILE A 110 -2.96 17.16 -4.35
C ILE A 110 -3.03 15.69 -4.76
N LEU A 111 -1.88 15.08 -5.09
CA LEU A 111 -1.81 13.65 -5.43
C LEU A 111 -2.25 12.76 -4.26
N GLY A 112 -1.78 13.05 -3.04
CA GLY A 112 -2.19 12.31 -1.85
C GLY A 112 -3.71 12.36 -1.66
N TRP A 113 -4.31 13.55 -1.81
CA TRP A 113 -5.76 13.74 -1.70
C TRP A 113 -6.54 12.99 -2.79
N LEU A 114 -6.07 13.07 -4.03
CA LEU A 114 -6.66 12.33 -5.15
C LEU A 114 -6.62 10.82 -4.92
N ILE A 115 -5.51 10.29 -4.43
CA ILE A 115 -5.35 8.87 -4.14
C ILE A 115 -6.28 8.43 -3.01
N LEU A 116 -6.42 9.22 -1.95
CA LEU A 116 -7.34 8.91 -0.85
C LEU A 116 -8.80 8.83 -1.33
N ILE A 117 -9.22 9.70 -2.24
CA ILE A 117 -10.61 9.73 -2.71
C ILE A 117 -10.88 8.65 -3.76
N VAL A 118 -9.95 8.46 -4.72
CA VAL A 118 -10.19 7.60 -5.90
C VAL A 118 -9.64 6.19 -5.70
N VAL A 119 -8.39 6.07 -5.23
CA VAL A 119 -7.70 4.77 -5.17
C VAL A 119 -8.09 3.99 -3.91
N ASN A 120 -8.25 4.66 -2.78
CA ASN A 120 -8.54 3.99 -1.51
C ASN A 120 -9.84 3.17 -1.50
N PRO A 121 -10.99 3.63 -2.05
CA PRO A 121 -12.20 2.80 -2.15
C PRO A 121 -11.98 1.54 -2.99
N VAL A 122 -11.26 1.66 -4.10
CA VAL A 122 -10.95 0.54 -5.01
C VAL A 122 -10.06 -0.48 -4.30
N THR A 123 -8.97 -0.02 -3.69
CA THR A 123 -8.03 -0.90 -2.97
C THR A 123 -8.67 -1.55 -1.76
N SER A 124 -9.57 -0.84 -1.05
CA SER A 124 -10.34 -1.42 0.06
C SER A 124 -11.24 -2.57 -0.39
N SER A 125 -11.88 -2.45 -1.54
CA SER A 125 -12.71 -3.51 -2.12
C SER A 125 -11.87 -4.72 -2.53
N LEU A 126 -10.71 -4.50 -3.15
CA LEU A 126 -9.76 -5.55 -3.52
C LEU A 126 -9.19 -6.26 -2.28
N SER A 127 -8.85 -5.51 -1.24
CA SER A 127 -8.36 -6.06 0.04
C SER A 127 -9.41 -6.94 0.73
N LYS A 128 -10.67 -6.50 0.75
CA LYS A 128 -11.79 -7.31 1.28
C LYS A 128 -11.98 -8.62 0.50
N TYR A 129 -11.85 -8.57 -0.82
CA TYR A 129 -11.92 -9.77 -1.65
C TYR A 129 -10.76 -10.73 -1.35
N TYR A 130 -9.54 -10.19 -1.22
CA TYR A 130 -8.36 -10.94 -0.81
C TYR A 130 -8.57 -11.63 0.55
N GLU A 131 -8.97 -10.88 1.58
CA GLU A 131 -9.22 -11.41 2.92
C GLU A 131 -10.30 -12.48 2.93
N LYS A 132 -11.40 -12.24 2.22
CA LYS A 132 -12.51 -13.21 2.10
C LYS A 132 -12.08 -14.50 1.43
N THR A 133 -11.26 -14.41 0.38
CA THR A 133 -10.76 -15.60 -0.33
C THR A 133 -9.76 -16.35 0.54
N LYS A 134 -8.78 -15.65 1.11
CA LYS A 134 -7.76 -16.25 2.00
C LYS A 134 -8.38 -16.89 3.24
N SER A 135 -9.38 -16.26 3.86
CA SER A 135 -10.12 -16.82 5.01
C SER A 135 -10.92 -18.09 4.65
N GLY A 136 -11.33 -18.25 3.39
CA GLY A 136 -11.97 -19.47 2.91
C GLY A 136 -11.03 -20.68 2.98
N TYR A 137 -9.76 -20.49 2.68
CA TYR A 137 -8.73 -21.53 2.78
C TYR A 137 -8.19 -21.70 4.21
N SER A 138 -8.20 -20.64 5.00
CA SER A 138 -7.82 -20.67 6.43
C SER A 138 -8.87 -21.33 7.32
N ARG A 139 -10.07 -21.60 6.82
CA ARG A 139 -11.17 -22.24 7.58
C ARG A 139 -10.91 -23.69 7.98
N ASP A 140 -9.90 -24.33 7.44
CA ASP A 140 -9.43 -25.64 7.91
C ASP A 140 -8.59 -25.58 9.20
N ILE A 141 -8.27 -24.38 9.70
CA ILE A 141 -7.71 -24.20 11.04
C ILE A 141 -8.87 -23.88 11.98
N ASP A 142 -9.26 -24.86 12.76
CA ASP A 142 -10.47 -25.02 13.56
C ASP A 142 -10.75 -23.97 14.66
N HIS A 143 -10.16 -22.79 14.65
CA HIS A 143 -10.36 -21.83 15.72
C HIS A 143 -10.65 -20.41 15.23
N LEU A 144 -11.95 -20.09 15.07
CA LEU A 144 -12.38 -18.69 14.89
C LEU A 144 -12.42 -18.00 16.26
N VAL A 145 -11.38 -17.26 16.58
CA VAL A 145 -11.32 -16.37 17.75
C VAL A 145 -11.76 -14.98 17.34
N THR A 146 -12.90 -14.52 17.83
CA THR A 146 -13.40 -13.17 17.59
C THR A 146 -13.30 -12.34 18.86
N PHE A 147 -12.45 -11.30 18.85
CA PHE A 147 -12.40 -10.31 19.91
C PHE A 147 -13.47 -9.24 19.67
N ASN A 148 -14.43 -9.15 20.56
CA ASN A 148 -15.42 -8.08 20.56
C ASN A 148 -15.26 -7.24 21.85
N LYS A 149 -15.78 -6.00 21.85
CA LYS A 149 -15.74 -5.11 23.03
C LYS A 149 -16.34 -5.75 24.30
N ASN A 150 -17.15 -6.78 24.15
CA ASN A 150 -17.89 -7.45 25.25
C ASN A 150 -17.30 -8.80 25.67
N GLY A 151 -16.15 -9.22 25.15
CA GLY A 151 -15.53 -10.49 25.52
C GLY A 151 -14.91 -11.26 24.36
N LEU A 152 -14.34 -12.43 24.70
CA LEU A 152 -13.70 -13.35 23.77
C LEU A 152 -14.69 -14.45 23.39
N TRP A 153 -14.98 -14.57 22.10
CA TRP A 153 -15.80 -15.65 21.55
C TRP A 153 -14.91 -16.59 20.75
N ILE A 154 -14.83 -17.85 21.18
CA ILE A 154 -14.11 -18.92 20.48
C ILE A 154 -15.15 -19.87 19.92
N LYS A 155 -15.21 -20.00 18.60
CA LYS A 155 -16.06 -20.97 17.93
C LYS A 155 -15.19 -22.12 17.44
N GLU A 156 -15.33 -23.27 18.07
CA GLU A 156 -14.65 -24.52 17.72
C GLU A 156 -15.59 -25.38 16.89
N ASN A 157 -15.16 -25.77 15.69
CA ASN A 157 -15.88 -26.73 14.85
C ASN A 157 -15.19 -28.09 14.93
N LEU A 158 -15.61 -28.94 15.85
CA LEU A 158 -15.24 -30.36 15.82
C LEU A 158 -16.12 -31.11 14.80
N LYS A 159 -15.57 -32.12 14.14
CA LYS A 159 -16.20 -32.88 13.04
C LYS A 159 -17.65 -33.37 13.32
N SER A 160 -18.14 -33.33 14.55
CA SER A 160 -19.54 -33.71 14.90
C SER A 160 -20.23 -32.73 15.85
N LYS A 161 -19.57 -31.74 16.44
CA LYS A 161 -20.17 -30.79 17.41
C LYS A 161 -19.59 -29.41 17.27
N LYS A 162 -20.47 -28.38 17.23
CA LYS A 162 -20.09 -26.98 17.30
C LYS A 162 -20.04 -26.58 18.78
N ARG A 163 -18.89 -26.15 19.27
CA ARG A 163 -18.74 -25.54 20.61
C ARG A 163 -18.54 -24.05 20.47
N ILE A 164 -19.23 -23.28 21.29
CA ILE A 164 -19.05 -21.83 21.43
C ILE A 164 -18.58 -21.60 22.86
N ILE A 165 -17.35 -21.12 23.03
CA ILE A 165 -16.79 -20.79 24.34
C ILE A 165 -16.82 -19.27 24.44
N TYR A 166 -17.47 -18.76 25.48
CA TYR A 166 -17.52 -17.36 25.82
C TYR A 166 -16.69 -17.11 27.08
N ALA A 167 -15.74 -16.20 26.98
CA ALA A 167 -14.98 -15.72 28.15
C ALA A 167 -15.30 -14.24 28.34
N ASP A 168 -15.88 -13.91 29.48
CA ASP A 168 -16.15 -12.53 29.89
C ASP A 168 -14.85 -11.85 30.32
N ARG A 169 -14.87 -10.51 30.35
CA ARG A 169 -13.71 -9.76 30.81
C ARG A 169 -13.38 -10.15 32.24
N PRO A 170 -12.08 -10.32 32.59
CA PRO A 170 -11.70 -10.40 33.97
C PRO A 170 -12.09 -9.07 34.62
N GLN A 171 -13.01 -9.09 35.56
CA GLN A 171 -13.27 -7.96 36.44
C GLN A 171 -12.01 -7.79 37.27
N GLY A 172 -11.26 -6.70 36.99
CA GLY A 172 -10.02 -6.42 37.66
C GLY A 172 -10.20 -6.31 39.16
N PHE A 173 -9.24 -6.82 39.88
CA PHE A 173 -8.98 -6.52 41.28
C PHE A 173 -8.62 -5.05 41.45
#